data_3f2a194dd6f5677cd05eec634b470bd1
#
_entry.id   3f2a194dd6f5677cd05eec634b470bd1
#
_cell.length_a   1.000
_cell.length_b   1.000
_cell.length_c   1.000
_cell.angle_alpha   90.00
_cell.angle_beta   90.00
_cell.angle_gamma   90.00
#
_symmetry.space_group_name_H-M   'P 1'
#
loop_
_entity.id
_entity.type
_entity.pdbx_description
1 polymer ?
#
loop_
_entity_poly.entity_id
_entity_poly.type
_entity_poly.pdbx_seq_one_letter_code
_entity_poly.pdbx_strand_id
1 'polypeptide(L)' 'MEVTEELIKNTMDLLAAMAAADIAADLDISNTQALKGLLSSRTGRMLYDEETKLWWDGPAAIADLYEKEIA' A
#
# COMPACT_ATOMS: atom_id res chain seq x y z
N MET A 1 -1.62 16.34 19.58
CA MET A 1 -2.43 15.19 19.18
C MET A 1 -1.60 13.93 19.30
N GLU A 2 -2.11 12.94 19.98
CA GLU A 2 -1.39 11.71 20.19
C GLU A 2 -1.63 10.77 19.01
N VAL A 3 -0.55 10.20 18.45
CA VAL A 3 -0.64 9.21 17.37
C VAL A 3 -0.92 7.87 18.02
N THR A 4 -2.09 7.29 17.72
CA THR A 4 -2.50 5.99 18.23
C THR A 4 -2.31 4.91 17.18
N GLU A 5 -2.31 3.64 17.60
CA GLU A 5 -2.24 2.51 16.69
C GLU A 5 -3.40 2.53 15.69
N GLU A 6 -4.58 2.94 16.13
CA GLU A 6 -5.75 3.04 15.28
C GLU A 6 -5.55 4.09 14.19
N LEU A 7 -4.96 5.24 14.54
CA LEU A 7 -4.68 6.30 13.57
C LEU A 7 -3.66 5.83 12.54
N ILE A 8 -2.62 5.14 12.97
CA ILE A 8 -1.60 4.60 12.06
C ILE A 8 -2.23 3.57 11.13
N LYS A 9 -3.05 2.67 11.65
CA LYS A 9 -3.72 1.67 10.83
C LYS A 9 -4.64 2.30 9.79
N ASN A 10 -5.39 3.34 10.19
CA ASN A 10 -6.26 4.05 9.25
C ASN A 10 -5.46 4.72 8.15
N THR A 11 -4.29 5.24 8.48
CA THR A 11 -3.37 5.82 7.50
C THR A 11 -2.87 4.76 6.53
N MET A 12 -2.49 3.59 7.05
CA MET A 12 -2.05 2.46 6.22
C MET A 12 -3.15 2.01 5.27
N ASP A 13 -4.40 1.91 5.76
CA ASP A 13 -5.54 1.52 4.94
C ASP A 13 -5.78 2.53 3.81
N LEU A 14 -5.68 3.82 4.10
CA LEU A 14 -5.83 4.86 3.10
C LEU A 14 -4.72 4.78 2.05
N LEU A 15 -3.49 4.59 2.50
CA LEU A 15 -2.35 4.46 1.59
C LEU A 15 -2.46 3.22 0.72
N ALA A 16 -2.95 2.11 1.27
CA ALA A 16 -3.19 0.90 0.50
C ALA A 16 -4.20 1.16 -0.62
N ALA A 17 -5.28 1.87 -0.32
CA ALA A 17 -6.30 2.20 -1.32
C ALA A 17 -5.74 3.13 -2.41
N MET A 18 -4.96 4.13 -2.01
CA MET A 18 -4.35 5.06 -2.95
C MET A 18 -3.29 4.36 -3.83
N ALA A 19 -2.47 3.51 -3.23
CA ALA A 19 -1.48 2.73 -3.98
C ALA A 19 -2.15 1.76 -4.94
N ALA A 20 -3.25 1.13 -4.52
CA ALA A 20 -4.01 0.22 -5.37
C ALA A 20 -4.57 0.96 -6.61
N ALA A 21 -5.02 2.20 -6.44
CA ALA A 21 -5.48 3.00 -7.57
C ALA A 21 -4.35 3.27 -8.58
N ASP A 22 -3.16 3.58 -8.10
CA ASP A 22 -1.98 3.78 -8.95
C ASP A 22 -1.60 2.48 -9.67
N ILE A 23 -1.59 1.36 -8.95
CA ILE A 23 -1.28 0.04 -9.52
C ILE A 23 -2.31 -0.33 -10.59
N ALA A 24 -3.59 -0.10 -10.30
CA ALA A 24 -4.66 -0.41 -11.24
C ALA A 24 -4.51 0.34 -12.55
N ALA A 25 -4.14 1.62 -12.48
CA ALA A 25 -3.91 2.44 -13.67
C ALA A 25 -2.69 1.95 -14.45
N ASP A 26 -1.60 1.63 -13.74
CA ASP A 26 -0.34 1.20 -14.37
C ASP A 26 -0.45 -0.17 -15.04
N LEU A 27 -1.20 -1.09 -14.44
CA LEU A 27 -1.33 -2.47 -14.92
C LEU A 27 -2.61 -2.73 -15.72
N ASP A 28 -3.46 -1.72 -15.85
CA ASP A 28 -4.74 -1.83 -16.55
C ASP A 28 -5.62 -2.93 -15.96
N ILE A 29 -5.74 -2.94 -14.63
CA ILE A 29 -6.60 -3.86 -13.89
C ILE A 29 -7.56 -3.06 -13.02
N SER A 30 -8.57 -3.73 -12.42
CA SER A 30 -9.51 -3.04 -11.54
C SER A 30 -8.85 -2.67 -10.21
N ASN A 31 -9.42 -1.66 -9.54
CA ASN A 31 -8.94 -1.27 -8.22
C ASN A 31 -9.06 -2.43 -7.22
N THR A 32 -10.13 -3.23 -7.33
CA THR A 32 -10.32 -4.40 -6.46
C THR A 32 -9.23 -5.43 -6.66
N GLN A 33 -8.88 -5.73 -7.91
CA GLN A 33 -7.79 -6.65 -8.22
C GLN A 33 -6.44 -6.14 -7.70
N ALA A 34 -6.18 -4.85 -7.90
CA ALA A 34 -4.94 -4.23 -7.45
C ALA A 34 -4.85 -4.28 -5.91
N LEU A 35 -5.94 -3.97 -5.22
CA LEU A 35 -5.95 -3.99 -3.75
C LEU A 35 -5.74 -5.40 -3.22
N LYS A 36 -6.43 -6.39 -3.79
CA LYS A 36 -6.24 -7.79 -3.37
C LYS A 36 -4.80 -8.24 -3.56
N GLY A 37 -4.22 -7.91 -4.72
CA GLY A 37 -2.83 -8.26 -5.00
C GLY A 37 -1.88 -7.62 -4.01
N LEU A 38 -2.06 -6.32 -3.77
CA LEU A 38 -1.21 -5.57 -2.84
C LEU A 38 -1.29 -6.15 -1.42
N LEU A 39 -2.50 -6.38 -0.92
CA LEU A 39 -2.69 -6.89 0.45
C LEU A 39 -2.14 -8.29 0.64
N SER A 40 -2.06 -9.08 -0.43
CA SER A 40 -1.53 -10.44 -0.39
C SER A 40 -0.02 -10.49 -0.60
N SER A 41 0.61 -9.38 -0.96
CA SER A 41 2.01 -9.31 -1.34
C SER A 41 2.92 -9.06 -0.16
N ARG A 42 4.23 -9.21 -0.41
CA ARG A 42 5.26 -8.81 0.56
C ARG A 42 5.21 -7.31 0.80
N THR A 43 5.00 -6.53 -0.26
CA THR A 43 4.87 -5.08 -0.16
C THR A 43 3.72 -4.70 0.77
N GLY A 44 2.58 -5.39 0.66
CA GLY A 44 1.45 -5.16 1.56
C GLY A 44 1.80 -5.45 3.01
N ARG A 45 2.52 -6.55 3.26
CA ARG A 45 2.97 -6.86 4.62
C ARG A 45 3.92 -5.80 5.16
N MET A 46 4.81 -5.29 4.33
CA MET A 46 5.72 -4.21 4.72
C MET A 46 4.97 -2.92 5.02
N LEU A 47 3.94 -2.62 4.24
CA LEU A 47 3.11 -1.44 4.46
C LEU A 47 2.47 -1.45 5.85
N TYR A 48 1.99 -2.62 6.30
CA TYR A 48 1.32 -2.76 7.58
C TYR A 48 2.27 -3.03 8.75
N ASP A 49 3.57 -3.07 8.48
CA ASP A 49 4.60 -3.17 9.52
C ASP A 49 5.13 -1.77 9.82
N GLU A 50 4.84 -1.28 11.01
CA GLU A 50 5.23 0.07 11.43
C GLU A 50 6.74 0.27 11.36
N GLU A 51 7.52 -0.78 11.60
CA GLU A 51 8.97 -0.70 11.64
C GLU A 51 9.60 -0.41 10.27
N THR A 52 8.95 -0.84 9.19
CA THR A 52 9.47 -0.59 7.84
C THR A 52 9.32 0.85 7.41
N LYS A 53 8.38 1.57 8.03
CA LYS A 53 8.01 2.95 7.70
C LYS A 53 7.63 3.14 6.22
N LEU A 54 7.23 2.07 5.55
CA LEU A 54 6.78 2.16 4.17
C LEU A 54 5.53 3.05 4.06
N TRP A 55 4.65 2.98 5.07
CA TRP A 55 3.48 3.84 5.16
C TRP A 55 3.83 5.33 5.21
N TRP A 56 5.07 5.66 5.57
CA TRP A 56 5.56 7.02 5.64
C TRP A 56 5.95 7.57 4.25
N ASP A 57 6.33 6.69 3.33
CA ASP A 57 6.86 7.07 2.01
C ASP A 57 5.78 7.48 1.00
N GLY A 58 4.53 7.17 1.27
CA GLY A 58 3.42 7.56 0.42
C GLY A 58 3.02 6.51 -0.61
N PRO A 59 1.86 6.73 -1.27
CA PRO A 59 1.27 5.70 -2.15
C PRO A 59 2.08 5.41 -3.40
N ALA A 60 2.73 6.41 -3.99
CA ALA A 60 3.52 6.20 -5.20
C ALA A 60 4.70 5.26 -4.95
N ALA A 61 5.36 5.41 -3.80
CA ALA A 61 6.47 4.53 -3.41
C ALA A 61 5.99 3.10 -3.19
N ILE A 62 4.82 2.95 -2.57
CA ILE A 62 4.21 1.64 -2.31
C ILE A 62 3.88 0.96 -3.64
N ALA A 63 3.25 1.68 -4.56
CA ALA A 63 2.90 1.15 -5.87
C ALA A 63 4.14 0.71 -6.66
N ASP A 64 5.18 1.53 -6.65
CA ASP A 64 6.43 1.23 -7.33
C ASP A 64 7.08 -0.04 -6.78
N LEU A 65 7.13 -0.16 -5.46
CA LEU A 65 7.71 -1.32 -4.80
C LEU A 65 6.93 -2.60 -5.13
N TYR A 66 5.60 -2.52 -5.13
CA TYR A 66 4.76 -3.65 -5.49
C TYR A 66 4.98 -4.08 -6.94
N GLU A 67 5.03 -3.12 -7.86
CA GLU A 67 5.22 -3.43 -9.29
C GLU A 67 6.57 -4.09 -9.53
N LYS A 68 7.59 -3.69 -8.78
CA LYS A 68 8.90 -4.35 -8.84
C LYS A 68 8.86 -5.77 -8.27
N GLU A 69 8.05 -5.98 -7.24
CA GLU A 69 7.91 -7.30 -6.63
C GLU A 69 7.31 -8.32 -7.60
N ILE A 70 6.33 -7.90 -8.41
CA ILE A 70 5.63 -8.79 -9.32
C ILE A 70 6.26 -8.87 -10.71
N ALA A 71 7.25 -8.06 -10.97
CA ALA A 71 7.95 -8.05 -12.27
C ALA A 71 8.77 -9.31 -12.51
#